data_5b594dd2970b9615458f7cf2d2d07a7b
#
_entry.id   5b594dd2970b9615458f7cf2d2d07a7b
#
_cell.length_a   1.000
_cell.length_b   1.000
_cell.length_c   1.000
_cell.angle_alpha   90.00
_cell.angle_beta   90.00
_cell.angle_gamma   90.00
#
_symmetry.space_group_name_H-M   'P 1'
#
loop_
_entity.id
_entity.type
_entity.pdbx_description
1 polymer ?
#
loop_
_entity_poly.entity_id
_entity_poly.type
_entity_poly.pdbx_seq_one_letter_code
_entity_poly.pdbx_strand_id
1 'polypeptide(L)'
;MTEKEMVQLNNKKRKLLTPENEAAYGDMLIYLRLTSVPQKQMEELLLEILDHLLEAQEDGKTAHNIFGEDLKAYCDELINSSEHQNSFQQAAVIGFAVSLLLAVQIGYDTFTTLMQKLFSNTNTSGIPFSIPGTILSAIVLTIGAFITFSLFRRFSFTILVSWKQKALLLLSVFIPFVLSVFANVFFKTKPYLFYNLSILQGALITLSFYILYKFLYKTSKF
;
A
#
# COMPACT_ATOMS: atom_id res chain seq x y z
N MET A 1 8.94 1.25 -23.58
CA MET A 1 8.78 2.29 -22.52
C MET A 1 9.04 1.68 -21.17
N THR A 2 9.59 2.46 -20.24
CA THR A 2 9.66 2.07 -18.82
C THR A 2 8.31 2.29 -18.14
N GLU A 3 8.03 1.58 -17.02
CA GLU A 3 6.80 1.80 -16.24
C GLU A 3 6.58 3.27 -15.88
N LYS A 4 7.66 3.96 -15.48
CA LYS A 4 7.60 5.38 -15.12
C LYS A 4 7.15 6.26 -16.28
N GLU A 5 7.65 5.98 -17.47
CA GLU A 5 7.24 6.70 -18.69
C GLU A 5 5.78 6.43 -19.03
N MET A 6 5.33 5.19 -18.88
CA MET A 6 3.92 4.80 -19.09
C MET A 6 2.98 5.51 -18.10
N VAL A 7 3.31 5.54 -16.81
CA VAL A 7 2.55 6.28 -15.81
C VAL A 7 2.49 7.78 -16.12
N GLN A 8 3.61 8.38 -16.56
CA GLN A 8 3.63 9.80 -16.94
C GLN A 8 2.78 10.08 -18.19
N LEU A 9 2.85 9.20 -19.18
CA LEU A 9 2.03 9.30 -20.38
C LEU A 9 0.55 9.15 -20.07
N ASN A 10 0.20 8.17 -19.24
CA ASN A 10 -1.16 7.95 -18.75
C ASN A 10 -1.70 9.23 -18.07
N ASN A 11 -0.97 9.77 -17.11
CA ASN A 11 -1.37 11.00 -16.41
C ASN A 11 -1.52 12.23 -17.34
N LYS A 12 -0.76 12.27 -18.43
CA LYS A 12 -0.87 13.33 -19.45
C LYS A 12 -2.12 13.15 -20.30
N LYS A 13 -2.34 11.94 -20.83
CA LYS A 13 -3.48 11.62 -21.70
C LYS A 13 -4.81 11.70 -20.94
N ARG A 14 -4.86 11.24 -19.70
CA ARG A 14 -6.06 11.29 -18.84
C ARG A 14 -6.66 12.68 -18.71
N LYS A 15 -5.85 13.75 -18.78
CA LYS A 15 -6.32 15.13 -18.73
C LYS A 15 -7.11 15.57 -19.97
N LEU A 16 -7.09 14.76 -21.03
CA LEU A 16 -7.82 15.01 -22.26
C LEU A 16 -9.24 14.41 -22.23
N LEU A 17 -9.54 13.59 -21.21
CA LEU A 17 -10.86 12.99 -21.04
C LEU A 17 -11.90 14.03 -20.62
N THR A 18 -13.15 13.82 -21.06
CA THR A 18 -14.30 14.51 -20.48
C THR A 18 -14.49 14.14 -19.02
N PRO A 19 -15.15 14.96 -18.17
CA PRO A 19 -15.34 14.64 -16.76
C PRO A 19 -16.02 13.29 -16.52
N GLU A 20 -16.95 12.87 -17.38
CA GLU A 20 -17.64 11.58 -17.30
C GLU A 20 -16.67 10.41 -17.59
N ASN A 21 -15.95 10.47 -18.70
CA ASN A 21 -14.98 9.47 -19.09
C ASN A 21 -13.78 9.42 -18.11
N GLU A 22 -13.39 10.57 -17.55
CA GLU A 22 -12.34 10.65 -16.56
C GLU A 22 -12.72 9.95 -15.25
N ALA A 23 -13.97 10.11 -14.80
CA ALA A 23 -14.48 9.42 -13.61
C ALA A 23 -14.52 7.91 -13.81
N ALA A 24 -15.10 7.44 -14.93
CA ALA A 24 -15.17 6.02 -15.28
C ALA A 24 -13.77 5.39 -15.40
N TYR A 25 -12.88 6.04 -16.16
CA TYR A 25 -11.48 5.58 -16.30
C TYR A 25 -10.74 5.58 -14.95
N GLY A 26 -10.99 6.58 -14.09
CA GLY A 26 -10.40 6.64 -12.75
C GLY A 26 -10.75 5.45 -11.87
N ASP A 27 -12.02 5.01 -11.90
CA ASP A 27 -12.48 3.82 -11.18
C ASP A 27 -11.85 2.54 -11.72
N MET A 28 -11.80 2.38 -13.05
CA MET A 28 -11.12 1.27 -13.71
C MET A 28 -9.62 1.23 -13.36
N LEU A 29 -8.93 2.36 -13.42
CA LEU A 29 -7.51 2.49 -13.08
C LEU A 29 -7.22 2.06 -11.64
N ILE A 30 -8.02 2.53 -10.67
CA ILE A 30 -7.86 2.14 -9.27
C ILE A 30 -8.10 0.64 -9.11
N TYR A 31 -9.17 0.11 -9.70
CA TYR A 31 -9.52 -1.29 -9.61
C TYR A 31 -8.43 -2.20 -10.18
N LEU A 32 -7.95 -1.91 -11.39
CA LEU A 32 -6.92 -2.68 -12.08
C LEU A 32 -5.58 -2.64 -11.34
N ARG A 33 -5.16 -1.49 -10.81
CA ARG A 33 -3.91 -1.37 -10.02
C ARG A 33 -3.93 -2.10 -8.68
N LEU A 34 -5.11 -2.49 -8.18
CA LEU A 34 -5.25 -3.29 -6.96
C LEU A 34 -5.30 -4.80 -7.24
N THR A 35 -4.90 -5.23 -8.44
CA THR A 35 -4.90 -6.64 -8.84
C THR A 35 -3.49 -7.24 -8.83
N SER A 36 -3.41 -8.55 -9.05
CA SER A 36 -2.14 -9.30 -9.10
C SER A 36 -1.54 -9.39 -10.50
N VAL A 37 -1.91 -8.49 -11.42
CA VAL A 37 -1.27 -8.39 -12.74
C VAL A 37 0.10 -7.70 -12.59
N PRO A 38 1.16 -8.15 -13.30
CA PRO A 38 2.46 -7.50 -13.27
C PRO A 38 2.37 -6.02 -13.62
N GLN A 39 3.08 -5.15 -12.85
CA GLN A 39 2.92 -3.70 -12.93
C GLN A 39 3.16 -3.16 -14.37
N LYS A 40 4.16 -3.68 -15.07
CA LYS A 40 4.44 -3.24 -16.44
C LYS A 40 3.27 -3.56 -17.39
N GLN A 41 2.76 -4.78 -17.35
CA GLN A 41 1.63 -5.21 -18.17
C GLN A 41 0.36 -4.42 -17.80
N MET A 42 0.18 -4.11 -16.52
CA MET A 42 -0.93 -3.27 -16.04
C MET A 42 -0.88 -1.86 -16.61
N GLU A 43 0.28 -1.21 -16.63
CA GLU A 43 0.40 0.14 -17.20
C GLU A 43 0.26 0.13 -18.74
N GLU A 44 0.69 -0.95 -19.43
CA GLU A 44 0.44 -1.15 -20.86
C GLU A 44 -1.06 -1.26 -21.13
N LEU A 45 -1.78 -2.10 -20.39
CA LEU A 45 -3.23 -2.27 -20.49
C LEU A 45 -4.00 -0.98 -20.19
N LEU A 46 -3.60 -0.24 -19.16
CA LEU A 46 -4.21 1.05 -18.81
C LEU A 46 -4.03 2.09 -19.92
N LEU A 47 -2.89 2.10 -20.59
CA LEU A 47 -2.68 3.00 -21.74
C LEU A 47 -3.56 2.61 -22.93
N GLU A 48 -3.71 1.31 -23.21
CA GLU A 48 -4.55 0.81 -24.28
C GLU A 48 -6.03 1.17 -24.03
N ILE A 49 -6.55 0.94 -22.83
CA ILE A 49 -7.90 1.35 -22.44
C ILE A 49 -8.09 2.87 -22.63
N LEU A 50 -7.10 3.66 -22.19
CA LEU A 50 -7.16 5.12 -22.28
C LEU A 50 -7.15 5.60 -23.74
N ASP A 51 -6.37 4.96 -24.61
CA ASP A 51 -6.30 5.32 -26.03
C ASP A 51 -7.63 4.99 -26.74
N HIS A 52 -8.22 3.82 -26.50
CA HIS A 52 -9.53 3.48 -27.02
C HIS A 52 -10.62 4.43 -26.52
N LEU A 53 -10.54 4.86 -25.25
CA LEU A 53 -11.52 5.79 -24.68
C LEU A 53 -11.39 7.20 -25.27
N LEU A 54 -10.18 7.67 -25.52
CA LEU A 54 -9.94 8.96 -26.17
C LEU A 54 -10.42 8.97 -27.62
N GLU A 55 -10.16 7.90 -28.38
CA GLU A 55 -10.62 7.74 -29.76
C GLU A 55 -12.16 7.74 -29.82
N ALA A 56 -12.81 6.93 -28.95
CA ALA A 56 -14.27 6.87 -28.91
C ALA A 56 -14.93 8.19 -28.42
N GLN A 57 -14.22 8.93 -27.59
CA GLN A 57 -14.67 10.25 -27.11
C GLN A 57 -14.76 11.28 -28.26
N GLU A 58 -13.91 11.19 -29.30
CA GLU A 58 -14.02 12.03 -30.50
C GLU A 58 -15.35 11.80 -31.24
N ASP A 59 -15.88 10.57 -31.14
CA ASP A 59 -17.21 10.21 -31.66
C ASP A 59 -18.35 10.52 -30.69
N GLY A 60 -18.08 11.20 -29.58
CA GLY A 60 -19.07 11.52 -28.53
C GLY A 60 -19.50 10.34 -27.67
N LYS A 61 -18.75 9.22 -27.67
CA LYS A 61 -19.05 8.02 -26.89
C LYS A 61 -18.48 8.11 -25.47
N THR A 62 -19.16 7.44 -24.53
CA THR A 62 -18.70 7.32 -23.15
C THR A 62 -18.01 5.96 -22.92
N ALA A 63 -17.33 5.82 -21.77
CA ALA A 63 -16.75 4.54 -21.35
C ALA A 63 -17.78 3.40 -21.33
N HIS A 64 -19.02 3.67 -20.89
CA HIS A 64 -20.10 2.69 -20.88
C HIS A 64 -20.52 2.25 -22.29
N ASN A 65 -20.41 3.13 -23.28
CA ASN A 65 -20.73 2.78 -24.66
C ASN A 65 -19.75 1.80 -25.29
N ILE A 66 -18.47 1.83 -24.86
CA ILE A 66 -17.40 0.98 -25.44
C ILE A 66 -17.05 -0.23 -24.60
N PHE A 67 -17.06 -0.10 -23.27
CA PHE A 67 -16.66 -1.17 -22.36
C PHE A 67 -17.86 -1.88 -21.71
N GLY A 68 -19.10 -1.43 -22.02
CA GLY A 68 -20.33 -1.96 -21.45
C GLY A 68 -20.77 -1.27 -20.16
N GLU A 69 -22.01 -1.54 -19.76
CA GLU A 69 -22.62 -0.94 -18.55
C GLU A 69 -21.91 -1.37 -17.27
N ASP A 70 -21.38 -2.59 -17.20
CA ASP A 70 -20.63 -3.11 -16.05
C ASP A 70 -19.12 -3.03 -16.32
N LEU A 71 -18.54 -1.85 -16.07
CA LEU A 71 -17.10 -1.61 -16.18
C LEU A 71 -16.27 -2.53 -15.28
N LYS A 72 -16.85 -2.98 -14.16
CA LYS A 72 -16.19 -3.91 -13.25
C LYS A 72 -16.08 -5.29 -13.92
N ALA A 73 -17.15 -5.80 -14.53
CA ALA A 73 -17.12 -7.07 -15.23
C ALA A 73 -16.10 -7.05 -16.38
N TYR A 74 -16.03 -5.96 -17.13
CA TYR A 74 -15.01 -5.75 -18.16
C TYR A 74 -13.58 -5.82 -17.59
N CYS A 75 -13.32 -5.12 -16.48
CA CYS A 75 -12.01 -5.18 -15.80
C CYS A 75 -11.70 -6.61 -15.30
N ASP A 76 -12.69 -7.33 -14.76
CA ASP A 76 -12.50 -8.71 -14.29
C ASP A 76 -12.14 -9.65 -15.46
N GLU A 77 -12.71 -9.47 -16.64
CA GLU A 77 -12.35 -10.22 -17.84
C GLU A 77 -10.91 -9.94 -18.28
N LEU A 78 -10.49 -8.66 -18.28
CA LEU A 78 -9.12 -8.27 -18.57
C LEU A 78 -8.12 -8.87 -17.57
N ILE A 79 -8.45 -8.88 -16.28
CA ILE A 79 -7.61 -9.49 -15.24
C ILE A 79 -7.46 -10.99 -15.49
N ASN A 80 -8.57 -11.68 -15.80
CA ASN A 80 -8.57 -13.12 -16.00
C ASN A 80 -7.79 -13.55 -17.26
N SER A 81 -7.73 -12.70 -18.28
CA SER A 81 -6.95 -12.92 -19.50
C SER A 81 -5.46 -12.53 -19.36
N SER A 82 -5.10 -11.81 -18.29
CA SER A 82 -3.75 -11.31 -18.05
C SER A 82 -2.89 -12.32 -17.29
N GLU A 83 -1.57 -12.21 -17.45
CA GLU A 83 -0.65 -12.96 -16.61
C GLU A 83 -0.77 -12.49 -15.14
N HIS A 84 -0.69 -13.43 -14.21
CA HIS A 84 -0.73 -13.13 -12.78
C HIS A 84 0.66 -13.11 -12.20
N GLN A 85 0.91 -12.20 -11.26
CA GLN A 85 2.13 -12.23 -10.46
C GLN A 85 2.28 -13.59 -9.78
N ASN A 86 3.49 -14.10 -9.74
CA ASN A 86 3.77 -15.32 -9.00
C ASN A 86 3.63 -15.08 -7.48
N SER A 87 3.41 -16.16 -6.72
CA SER A 87 3.20 -16.08 -5.26
C SER A 87 4.35 -15.39 -4.52
N PHE A 88 5.57 -15.46 -5.05
CA PHE A 88 6.74 -14.82 -4.47
C PHE A 88 6.69 -13.28 -4.64
N GLN A 89 6.26 -12.79 -5.79
CA GLN A 89 6.09 -11.34 -6.03
C GLN A 89 4.99 -10.76 -5.14
N GLN A 90 3.86 -11.48 -4.99
CA GLN A 90 2.79 -11.07 -4.08
C GLN A 90 3.27 -11.01 -2.63
N ALA A 91 4.02 -12.02 -2.18
CA ALA A 91 4.63 -12.03 -0.85
C ALA A 91 5.64 -10.88 -0.67
N ALA A 92 6.41 -10.54 -1.72
CA ALA A 92 7.35 -9.43 -1.69
C ALA A 92 6.64 -8.06 -1.53
N VAL A 93 5.46 -7.88 -2.14
CA VAL A 93 4.63 -6.66 -1.96
C VAL A 93 4.22 -6.48 -0.50
N ILE A 94 3.74 -7.54 0.14
CA ILE A 94 3.38 -7.50 1.57
C ILE A 94 4.65 -7.30 2.42
N GLY A 95 5.70 -8.05 2.13
CA GLY A 95 6.97 -8.01 2.86
C GLY A 95 7.63 -6.64 2.87
N PHE A 96 7.63 -5.91 1.74
CA PHE A 96 8.22 -4.56 1.72
C PHE A 96 7.41 -3.57 2.57
N ALA A 97 6.07 -3.64 2.53
CA ALA A 97 5.22 -2.77 3.33
C ALA A 97 5.43 -3.00 4.83
N VAL A 98 5.44 -4.27 5.26
CA VAL A 98 5.68 -4.65 6.66
C VAL A 98 7.09 -4.24 7.09
N SER A 99 8.12 -4.48 6.28
CA SER A 99 9.51 -4.12 6.64
C SER A 99 9.70 -2.62 6.76
N LEU A 100 9.04 -1.81 5.93
CA LEU A 100 9.05 -0.36 6.05
C LEU A 100 8.39 0.12 7.35
N LEU A 101 7.21 -0.42 7.68
CA LEU A 101 6.50 -0.08 8.92
C LEU A 101 7.31 -0.43 10.16
N LEU A 102 7.97 -1.60 10.17
CA LEU A 102 8.86 -2.00 11.27
C LEU A 102 10.10 -1.10 11.36
N ALA A 103 10.70 -0.72 10.23
CA ALA A 103 11.81 0.23 10.21
C ALA A 103 11.41 1.58 10.81
N VAL A 104 10.24 2.11 10.44
CA VAL A 104 9.72 3.38 10.98
C VAL A 104 9.45 3.26 12.47
N GLN A 105 8.83 2.17 12.94
CA GLN A 105 8.50 1.96 14.34
C GLN A 105 9.75 1.87 15.22
N ILE A 106 10.73 1.03 14.85
CA ILE A 106 11.98 0.86 15.61
C ILE A 106 12.84 2.12 15.51
N GLY A 107 12.86 2.77 14.34
CA GLY A 107 13.53 4.05 14.13
C GLY A 107 12.98 5.17 15.04
N TYR A 108 11.65 5.24 15.18
CA TYR A 108 10.99 6.18 16.11
C TYR A 108 11.38 5.90 17.57
N ASP A 109 11.34 4.63 18.03
CA ASP A 109 11.76 4.26 19.37
C ASP A 109 13.24 4.61 19.63
N THR A 110 14.10 4.37 18.63
CA THR A 110 15.54 4.71 18.69
C THR A 110 15.75 6.21 18.77
N PHE A 111 15.06 6.97 17.91
CA PHE A 111 15.17 8.43 17.88
C PHE A 111 14.66 9.08 19.18
N THR A 112 13.50 8.66 19.69
CA THR A 112 12.93 9.20 20.92
C THR A 112 13.84 8.92 22.13
N THR A 113 14.40 7.71 22.22
CA THR A 113 15.35 7.35 23.28
C THR A 113 16.64 8.18 23.19
N LEU A 114 17.15 8.42 21.96
CA LEU A 114 18.31 9.29 21.74
C LEU A 114 18.03 10.73 22.19
N MET A 115 16.85 11.27 21.82
CA MET A 115 16.44 12.63 22.21
C MET A 115 16.29 12.75 23.73
N GLN A 116 15.68 11.78 24.38
CA GLN A 116 15.58 11.75 25.84
C GLN A 116 16.97 11.76 26.52
N LYS A 117 17.89 10.95 26.00
CA LYS A 117 19.27 10.89 26.54
C LYS A 117 20.02 12.21 26.35
N LEU A 118 19.79 12.91 25.23
CA LEU A 118 20.52 14.17 24.93
C LEU A 118 19.94 15.37 25.68
N PHE A 119 18.63 15.44 25.86
CA PHE A 119 17.95 16.64 26.35
C PHE A 119 17.35 16.51 27.76
N SER A 120 17.10 15.30 28.26
CA SER A 120 16.39 15.11 29.54
C SER A 120 17.30 14.65 30.69
N ASN A 121 18.60 14.48 30.48
CA ASN A 121 19.56 13.97 31.46
C ASN A 121 19.10 12.71 32.22
N THR A 122 18.15 11.98 31.66
CA THR A 122 17.60 10.74 32.22
C THR A 122 18.52 9.57 31.84
N ASN A 123 18.94 8.79 32.83
CA ASN A 123 19.65 7.53 32.62
C ASN A 123 18.69 6.48 32.01
N THR A 124 18.31 6.68 30.76
CA THR A 124 17.51 5.66 30.03
C THR A 124 18.40 4.44 29.81
N SER A 125 17.98 3.30 30.33
CA SER A 125 18.72 2.03 30.29
C SER A 125 18.80 1.41 28.88
N GLY A 126 18.24 2.06 27.86
CA GLY A 126 18.22 1.60 26.47
C GLY A 126 16.84 1.69 25.83
N ILE A 127 16.74 1.18 24.60
CA ILE A 127 15.51 1.14 23.82
C ILE A 127 14.74 -0.14 24.21
N PRO A 128 13.54 -0.05 24.79
CA PRO A 128 12.76 -1.25 25.10
C PRO A 128 12.28 -1.90 23.80
N PHE A 129 12.78 -3.07 23.48
CA PHE A 129 12.44 -3.85 22.29
C PHE A 129 11.78 -5.18 22.68
N SER A 130 10.61 -5.46 22.14
CA SER A 130 9.86 -6.69 22.40
C SER A 130 9.65 -7.49 21.12
N ILE A 131 10.26 -8.68 21.04
CA ILE A 131 10.07 -9.60 19.90
C ILE A 131 8.59 -9.98 19.74
N PRO A 132 7.86 -10.43 20.79
CA PRO A 132 6.42 -10.75 20.66
C PRO A 132 5.59 -9.55 20.23
N GLY A 133 5.87 -8.37 20.78
CA GLY A 133 5.18 -7.13 20.41
C GLY A 133 5.39 -6.76 18.94
N THR A 134 6.62 -6.91 18.44
CA THR A 134 6.98 -6.63 17.04
C THR A 134 6.31 -7.64 16.10
N ILE A 135 6.31 -8.93 16.43
CA ILE A 135 5.64 -9.97 15.62
C ILE A 135 4.13 -9.72 15.57
N LEU A 136 3.50 -9.48 16.72
CA LEU A 136 2.06 -9.21 16.77
C LEU A 136 1.70 -7.94 15.99
N SER A 137 2.50 -6.87 16.11
CA SER A 137 2.33 -5.65 15.34
C SER A 137 2.41 -5.91 13.83
N ALA A 138 3.37 -6.70 13.37
CA ALA A 138 3.52 -7.07 11.96
C ALA A 138 2.29 -7.84 11.45
N ILE A 139 1.78 -8.81 12.22
CA ILE A 139 0.57 -9.58 11.88
C ILE A 139 -0.65 -8.66 11.77
N VAL A 140 -0.88 -7.81 12.77
CA VAL A 140 -2.02 -6.87 12.80
C VAL A 140 -1.97 -5.90 11.63
N LEU A 141 -0.81 -5.34 11.32
CA LEU A 141 -0.64 -4.42 10.18
C LEU A 141 -0.84 -5.12 8.85
N THR A 142 -0.36 -6.38 8.70
CA THR A 142 -0.57 -7.16 7.48
C THR A 142 -2.05 -7.45 7.24
N ILE A 143 -2.77 -7.88 8.27
CA ILE A 143 -4.22 -8.11 8.18
C ILE A 143 -4.95 -6.80 7.87
N GLY A 144 -4.57 -5.69 8.52
CA GLY A 144 -5.14 -4.37 8.27
C GLY A 144 -4.92 -3.89 6.83
N ALA A 145 -3.72 -4.08 6.29
CA ALA A 145 -3.42 -3.77 4.90
C ALA A 145 -4.30 -4.59 3.93
N PHE A 146 -4.42 -5.90 4.17
CA PHE A 146 -5.27 -6.76 3.35
C PHE A 146 -6.75 -6.33 3.37
N ILE A 147 -7.30 -6.00 4.55
CA ILE A 147 -8.67 -5.47 4.68
C ILE A 147 -8.80 -4.15 3.91
N THR A 148 -7.85 -3.24 4.07
CA THR A 148 -7.88 -1.93 3.39
C THR A 148 -7.87 -2.08 1.88
N PHE A 149 -6.97 -2.90 1.31
CA PHE A 149 -6.94 -3.17 -0.13
C PHE A 149 -8.24 -3.82 -0.63
N SER A 150 -8.80 -4.77 0.12
CA SER A 150 -10.08 -5.41 -0.21
C SER A 150 -11.23 -4.39 -0.24
N LEU A 151 -11.27 -3.46 0.70
CA LEU A 151 -12.29 -2.40 0.75
C LEU A 151 -12.11 -1.40 -0.41
N PHE A 152 -10.87 -0.99 -0.72
CA PHE A 152 -10.59 -0.12 -1.86
C PHE A 152 -11.07 -0.79 -3.16
N ARG A 153 -10.73 -2.06 -3.38
CA ARG A 153 -11.20 -2.81 -4.55
C ARG A 153 -12.72 -2.91 -4.62
N ARG A 154 -13.39 -3.07 -3.45
CA ARG A 154 -14.86 -3.16 -3.38
C ARG A 154 -15.54 -1.83 -3.73
N PHE A 155 -14.94 -0.69 -3.38
CA PHE A 155 -15.54 0.63 -3.53
C PHE A 155 -15.09 1.36 -4.79
N SER A 156 -14.18 0.82 -5.61
CA SER A 156 -13.63 1.49 -6.80
C SER A 156 -14.69 1.92 -7.81
N PHE A 157 -15.75 1.13 -8.00
CA PHE A 157 -16.83 1.44 -8.94
C PHE A 157 -18.08 2.07 -8.27
N THR A 158 -17.94 2.60 -7.06
CA THR A 158 -19.06 3.25 -6.38
C THR A 158 -19.04 4.74 -6.69
N ILE A 159 -19.92 5.20 -7.60
CA ILE A 159 -20.02 6.58 -8.11
C ILE A 159 -20.13 7.62 -7.00
N LEU A 160 -20.77 7.28 -5.89
CA LEU A 160 -20.87 8.13 -4.70
C LEU A 160 -20.44 7.35 -3.47
N VAL A 161 -19.16 7.44 -3.14
CA VAL A 161 -18.66 6.87 -1.88
C VAL A 161 -19.34 7.60 -0.71
N SER A 162 -20.29 6.92 -0.07
CA SER A 162 -21.02 7.48 1.07
C SER A 162 -20.04 7.83 2.20
N TRP A 163 -20.44 8.76 3.09
CA TRP A 163 -19.60 9.10 4.24
C TRP A 163 -19.28 7.88 5.12
N LYS A 164 -20.19 6.89 5.20
CA LYS A 164 -19.98 5.62 5.92
C LYS A 164 -18.87 4.78 5.29
N GLN A 165 -18.80 4.72 3.97
CA GLN A 165 -17.74 4.01 3.25
C GLN A 165 -16.38 4.70 3.41
N LYS A 166 -16.35 6.05 3.36
CA LYS A 166 -15.13 6.84 3.67
C LYS A 166 -14.67 6.60 5.10
N ALA A 167 -15.59 6.61 6.07
CA ALA A 167 -15.28 6.29 7.47
C ALA A 167 -14.75 4.85 7.62
N LEU A 168 -15.34 3.87 6.93
CA LEU A 168 -14.89 2.48 6.96
C LEU A 168 -13.47 2.33 6.40
N LEU A 169 -13.14 3.02 5.29
CA LEU A 169 -11.79 3.05 4.74
C LEU A 169 -10.79 3.68 5.72
N LEU A 170 -11.13 4.80 6.33
CA LEU A 170 -10.28 5.43 7.36
C LEU A 170 -10.08 4.51 8.57
N LEU A 171 -11.15 3.87 9.05
CA LEU A 171 -11.08 2.95 10.18
C LEU A 171 -10.26 1.69 9.86
N SER A 172 -10.31 1.20 8.62
CA SER A 172 -9.51 0.03 8.20
C SER A 172 -8.01 0.27 8.26
N VAL A 173 -7.55 1.51 8.14
CA VAL A 173 -6.15 1.91 8.30
C VAL A 173 -5.84 2.24 9.76
N PHE A 174 -6.72 3.03 10.40
CA PHE A 174 -6.47 3.57 11.74
C PHE A 174 -6.52 2.51 12.85
N ILE A 175 -7.51 1.60 12.81
CA ILE A 175 -7.67 0.57 13.85
C ILE A 175 -6.46 -0.36 13.89
N PRO A 176 -5.98 -0.98 12.79
CA PRO A 176 -4.78 -1.82 12.83
C PRO A 176 -3.54 -1.06 13.29
N PHE A 177 -3.40 0.21 12.91
CA PHE A 177 -2.29 1.05 13.38
C PHE A 177 -2.32 1.22 14.90
N VAL A 178 -3.46 1.63 15.48
CA VAL A 178 -3.63 1.79 16.92
C VAL A 178 -3.40 0.47 17.67
N LEU A 179 -3.96 -0.63 17.16
CA LEU A 179 -3.77 -1.95 17.74
C LEU A 179 -2.31 -2.40 17.72
N SER A 180 -1.57 -2.10 16.65
CA SER A 180 -0.13 -2.43 16.53
C SER A 180 0.69 -1.66 17.56
N VAL A 181 0.41 -0.37 17.75
CA VAL A 181 1.06 0.46 18.77
C VAL A 181 0.74 -0.06 20.16
N PHE A 182 -0.55 -0.35 20.44
CA PHE A 182 -0.99 -0.89 21.73
C PHE A 182 -0.32 -2.23 22.03
N ALA A 183 -0.30 -3.16 21.07
CA ALA A 183 0.39 -4.44 21.21
C ALA A 183 1.87 -4.26 21.58
N ASN A 184 2.56 -3.37 20.87
CA ASN A 184 3.98 -3.09 21.13
C ASN A 184 4.20 -2.50 22.54
N VAL A 185 3.40 -1.51 22.94
CA VAL A 185 3.46 -0.90 24.29
C VAL A 185 3.16 -1.94 25.36
N PHE A 186 2.09 -2.74 25.19
CA PHE A 186 1.70 -3.77 26.15
C PHE A 186 2.83 -4.76 26.46
N PHE A 187 3.48 -5.28 25.41
CA PHE A 187 4.58 -6.23 25.60
C PHE A 187 5.84 -5.57 26.21
N LYS A 188 6.06 -4.28 25.95
CA LYS A 188 7.16 -3.51 26.59
C LYS A 188 6.94 -3.29 28.10
N THR A 189 5.73 -3.42 28.62
CA THR A 189 5.46 -3.32 30.08
C THR A 189 5.79 -4.61 30.82
N LYS A 190 6.05 -5.73 30.15
CA LYS A 190 6.31 -7.03 30.77
C LYS A 190 7.83 -7.29 30.84
N PRO A 191 8.45 -7.31 32.04
CA PRO A 191 9.92 -7.28 32.19
C PRO A 191 10.65 -8.50 31.59
N TYR A 192 9.94 -9.62 31.37
CA TYR A 192 10.50 -10.84 30.76
C TYR A 192 10.19 -10.97 29.24
N LEU A 193 9.50 -9.99 28.66
CA LEU A 193 9.12 -10.01 27.23
C LEU A 193 9.77 -8.88 26.43
N PHE A 194 10.60 -8.06 27.03
CA PHE A 194 11.36 -7.04 26.32
C PHE A 194 12.85 -7.09 26.69
N TYR A 195 13.65 -6.58 25.78
CA TYR A 195 15.11 -6.43 25.93
C TYR A 195 15.45 -4.94 25.79
N ASN A 196 16.43 -4.50 26.57
CA ASN A 196 16.96 -3.16 26.40
C ASN A 196 18.06 -3.18 25.34
N LEU A 197 17.77 -2.63 24.16
CA LEU A 197 18.76 -2.47 23.10
C LEU A 197 19.56 -1.18 23.32
N SER A 198 20.86 -1.22 23.00
CA SER A 198 21.62 0.02 22.87
C SER A 198 21.12 0.82 21.65
N ILE A 199 21.37 2.15 21.66
CA ILE A 199 21.03 3.02 20.53
C ILE A 199 21.65 2.52 19.22
N LEU A 200 22.88 2.01 19.29
CA LEU A 200 23.56 1.44 18.12
C LEU A 200 22.83 0.19 17.59
N GLN A 201 22.40 -0.72 18.46
CA GLN A 201 21.64 -1.90 18.07
C GLN A 201 20.28 -1.53 17.45
N GLY A 202 19.57 -0.56 18.04
CA GLY A 202 18.32 -0.04 17.47
C GLY A 202 18.51 0.56 16.07
N ALA A 203 19.56 1.36 15.89
CA ALA A 203 19.92 1.93 14.59
C ALA A 203 20.26 0.84 13.55
N LEU A 204 21.02 -0.18 13.93
CA LEU A 204 21.37 -1.28 13.04
C LEU A 204 20.14 -2.12 12.64
N ILE A 205 19.22 -2.40 13.56
CA ILE A 205 17.97 -3.11 13.27
C ILE A 205 17.09 -2.28 12.33
N THR A 206 16.96 -0.98 12.58
CA THR A 206 16.22 -0.05 11.70
C THR A 206 16.81 -0.07 10.29
N LEU A 207 18.14 0.02 10.16
CA LEU A 207 18.84 -0.02 8.88
C LEU A 207 18.62 -1.35 8.16
N SER A 208 18.65 -2.48 8.90
CA SER A 208 18.42 -3.81 8.34
C SER A 208 17.02 -3.95 7.75
N PHE A 209 15.98 -3.49 8.45
CA PHE A 209 14.61 -3.48 7.92
C PHE A 209 14.46 -2.52 6.73
N TYR A 210 15.15 -1.39 6.72
CA TYR A 210 15.15 -0.47 5.58
C TYR A 210 15.84 -1.05 4.34
N ILE A 211 16.94 -1.79 4.52
CA ILE A 211 17.61 -2.51 3.43
C ILE A 211 16.70 -3.62 2.90
N LEU A 212 16.07 -4.39 3.79
CA LEU A 212 15.10 -5.44 3.44
C LEU A 212 13.93 -4.84 2.65
N TYR A 213 13.38 -3.71 3.10
CA TYR A 213 12.37 -2.95 2.36
C TYR A 213 12.82 -2.64 0.94
N LYS A 214 14.01 -2.06 0.75
CA LYS A 214 14.53 -1.74 -0.59
C LYS A 214 14.70 -2.98 -1.47
N PHE A 215 15.18 -4.06 -0.90
CA PHE A 215 15.36 -5.32 -1.62
C PHE A 215 14.01 -5.89 -2.08
N LEU A 216 13.04 -6.00 -1.18
CA LEU A 216 11.72 -6.53 -1.48
C LEU A 216 10.94 -5.62 -2.44
N TYR A 217 11.08 -4.30 -2.30
CA TYR A 217 10.50 -3.34 -3.24
C TYR A 217 11.04 -3.50 -4.66
N LYS A 218 12.34 -3.77 -4.81
CA LYS A 218 12.93 -4.07 -6.12
C LYS A 218 12.39 -5.38 -6.69
N THR A 219 12.24 -6.40 -5.86
CA THR A 219 11.75 -7.73 -6.25
C THR A 219 10.25 -7.73 -6.60
N SER A 220 9.46 -6.87 -5.97
CA SER A 220 8.02 -6.76 -6.24
C SER A 220 7.69 -6.11 -7.60
N LYS A 221 8.68 -5.47 -8.24
CA LYS A 221 8.52 -4.76 -9.51
C LYS A 221 8.78 -5.60 -10.77
N PHE A 222 9.23 -6.85 -10.64
CA PHE A 222 9.53 -7.71 -11.78
C PHE A 222 8.42 -8.70 -12.04
#